data_5aeea8c530bf0d41bd6c0491fdebbc7f
#
_entry.id   5aeea8c530bf0d41bd6c0491fdebbc7f
#
_cell.length_a   1.000
_cell.length_b   1.000
_cell.length_c   1.000
_cell.angle_alpha   90.00
_cell.angle_beta   90.00
_cell.angle_gamma   90.00
#
_symmetry.space_group_name_H-M   'P 1'
#
loop_
_entity.id
_entity.type
_entity.pdbx_description
1 polymer ?
#
loop_
_entity_poly.entity_id
_entity_poly.type
_entity_poly.pdbx_seq_one_letter_code
_entity_poly.pdbx_strand_id
1 'polypeptide(L)'
;MARKKILFIGGSLNMTRMIHAVGRHLQDEFDCWFSPFYSDGLYNILASHSNMLDFTVLGGNFRRQTDAYLHLHNLPIDYRGDAREYDLYVATTDLYVPKNLRNRPFILIQEGMTDPEGFMYHLVRRFKLPRYLASTSTNGLSNQYRFFCVASEGYRDFFIRKGMRPEKLVVTGIPNYDNCAAYLENDFPLRDYVLIATSDARETYKRDNRKKFLRQAVALAAGRPMIFKLHPNEKFERAIREIREVVGEGPPIYTDGNIDHMIANCRALICQYSTVVYAGIALGKEVHSYFDLEMLHELAPMQNGGVSGHNIARVCRHILLGEPVEWEEFLTYAPA
;
A
#
# COMPACT_ATOMS: atom_id res chain seq x y z
N MET A 1 14.40 -16.34 -29.48
CA MET A 1 13.22 -16.80 -28.72
C MET A 1 12.29 -15.62 -28.51
N ALA A 2 10.97 -15.81 -28.49
CA ALA A 2 10.03 -14.73 -28.14
C ALA A 2 10.28 -14.29 -26.69
N ARG A 3 10.19 -12.99 -26.41
CA ARG A 3 10.31 -12.45 -25.06
C ARG A 3 9.18 -13.01 -24.17
N LYS A 4 9.49 -13.39 -22.95
CA LYS A 4 8.48 -13.78 -21.96
C LYS A 4 7.66 -12.56 -21.53
N LYS A 5 6.39 -12.78 -21.21
CA LYS A 5 5.41 -11.71 -20.94
C LYS A 5 5.02 -11.69 -19.47
N ILE A 6 5.02 -10.51 -18.90
CA ILE A 6 4.59 -10.27 -17.50
C ILE A 6 3.40 -9.34 -17.50
N LEU A 7 2.35 -9.69 -16.75
CA LEU A 7 1.23 -8.79 -16.46
C LEU A 7 1.33 -8.27 -15.03
N PHE A 8 1.45 -6.96 -14.91
CA PHE A 8 1.41 -6.22 -13.66
C PHE A 8 -0.01 -5.69 -13.40
N ILE A 9 -0.60 -6.06 -12.26
CA ILE A 9 -1.98 -5.71 -11.91
C ILE A 9 -1.95 -4.71 -10.77
N GLY A 10 -2.30 -3.47 -11.06
CA GLY A 10 -2.43 -2.36 -10.12
C GLY A 10 -3.71 -2.44 -9.29
N GLY A 11 -4.07 -1.34 -8.67
CA GLY A 11 -5.28 -1.23 -7.85
C GLY A 11 -5.52 0.23 -7.49
N SER A 12 -4.97 0.68 -6.36
CA SER A 12 -4.85 2.09 -6.04
C SER A 12 -3.65 2.71 -6.80
N LEU A 13 -3.56 4.04 -6.78
CA LEU A 13 -2.39 4.74 -7.32
C LEU A 13 -1.09 4.25 -6.67
N ASN A 14 -1.11 4.02 -5.37
CA ASN A 14 0.01 3.50 -4.60
C ASN A 14 0.44 2.11 -5.06
N MET A 15 -0.51 1.18 -5.19
CA MET A 15 -0.27 -0.16 -5.75
C MET A 15 0.32 -0.09 -7.15
N THR A 16 -0.18 0.82 -7.98
CA THR A 16 0.27 0.98 -9.37
C THR A 16 1.69 1.50 -9.45
N ARG A 17 2.06 2.45 -8.59
CA ARG A 17 3.44 2.94 -8.46
C ARG A 17 4.41 1.82 -8.06
N MET A 18 4.00 0.97 -7.11
CA MET A 18 4.83 -0.16 -6.68
C MET A 18 5.12 -1.15 -7.80
N ILE A 19 4.08 -1.61 -8.51
CA ILE A 19 4.27 -2.56 -9.62
C ILE A 19 5.06 -1.93 -10.78
N HIS A 20 4.90 -0.62 -11.04
CA HIS A 20 5.70 0.09 -12.03
C HIS A 20 7.17 0.18 -11.58
N ALA A 21 7.45 0.40 -10.30
CA ALA A 21 8.81 0.39 -9.76
C ALA A 21 9.51 -0.96 -10.01
N VAL A 22 8.78 -2.08 -9.89
CA VAL A 22 9.30 -3.41 -10.24
C VAL A 22 9.46 -3.56 -11.76
N GLY A 23 8.45 -3.17 -12.54
CA GLY A 23 8.43 -3.31 -14.00
C GLY A 23 9.59 -2.61 -14.69
N ARG A 24 10.02 -1.43 -14.17
CA ARG A 24 11.19 -0.70 -14.70
C ARG A 24 12.49 -1.49 -14.70
N HIS A 25 12.64 -2.47 -13.81
CA HIS A 25 13.80 -3.34 -13.74
C HIS A 25 13.70 -4.57 -14.66
N LEU A 26 12.58 -4.75 -15.36
CA LEU A 26 12.29 -5.95 -16.16
C LEU A 26 11.99 -5.63 -17.63
N GLN A 27 11.63 -4.40 -17.97
CA GLN A 27 11.14 -4.00 -19.29
C GLN A 27 12.19 -4.18 -20.43
N ASP A 28 13.48 -4.17 -20.11
CA ASP A 28 14.53 -4.37 -21.10
C ASP A 28 14.66 -5.84 -21.51
N GLU A 29 14.25 -6.77 -20.66
CA GLU A 29 14.38 -8.22 -20.84
C GLU A 29 13.05 -8.91 -21.20
N PHE A 30 11.94 -8.37 -20.71
CA PHE A 30 10.60 -8.96 -20.79
C PHE A 30 9.59 -8.00 -21.40
N ASP A 31 8.54 -8.54 -21.99
CA ASP A 31 7.39 -7.77 -22.43
C ASP A 31 6.48 -7.49 -21.22
N CYS A 32 6.63 -6.30 -20.63
CA CYS A 32 5.88 -5.88 -19.44
C CYS A 32 4.59 -5.18 -19.84
N TRP A 33 3.46 -5.69 -19.37
CA TRP A 33 2.12 -5.15 -19.59
C TRP A 33 1.48 -4.79 -18.25
N PHE A 34 0.62 -3.80 -18.24
CA PHE A 34 -0.03 -3.29 -17.04
C PHE A 34 -1.54 -3.34 -17.16
N SER A 35 -2.22 -3.62 -16.07
CA SER A 35 -3.66 -3.59 -15.98
C SER A 35 -4.09 -2.93 -14.67
N PRO A 36 -5.10 -2.07 -14.67
CA PRO A 36 -5.81 -1.75 -13.45
C PRO A 36 -6.41 -3.02 -12.84
N PHE A 37 -6.75 -2.99 -11.56
CA PHE A 37 -7.39 -4.13 -10.91
C PHE A 37 -8.71 -4.48 -11.60
N TYR A 38 -9.00 -5.76 -11.74
CA TYR A 38 -10.20 -6.26 -12.39
C TYR A 38 -10.76 -7.50 -11.70
N SER A 39 -12.00 -7.79 -11.99
CA SER A 39 -12.71 -8.96 -11.50
C SER A 39 -13.49 -9.65 -12.62
N ASP A 40 -14.02 -10.83 -12.34
CA ASP A 40 -14.82 -11.62 -13.27
C ASP A 40 -16.31 -11.59 -12.91
N GLY A 41 -17.16 -12.00 -13.86
CA GLY A 41 -18.59 -12.26 -13.65
C GLY A 41 -19.34 -11.04 -13.13
N LEU A 42 -20.17 -11.25 -12.10
CA LEU A 42 -21.07 -10.23 -11.57
C LEU A 42 -20.33 -8.98 -11.06
N TYR A 43 -19.17 -9.13 -10.41
CA TYR A 43 -18.39 -7.98 -9.91
C TYR A 43 -17.88 -7.11 -11.04
N ASN A 44 -17.49 -7.70 -12.17
CA ASN A 44 -17.11 -6.94 -13.35
C ASN A 44 -18.31 -6.15 -13.91
N ILE A 45 -19.49 -6.77 -13.97
CA ILE A 45 -20.72 -6.11 -14.44
C ILE A 45 -21.04 -4.93 -13.49
N LEU A 46 -21.01 -5.14 -12.19
CA LEU A 46 -21.26 -4.09 -11.21
C LEU A 46 -20.25 -2.96 -11.31
N ALA A 47 -18.96 -3.25 -11.46
CA ALA A 47 -17.92 -2.24 -11.60
C ALA A 47 -18.03 -1.43 -12.91
N SER A 48 -18.54 -2.06 -13.99
CA SER A 48 -18.64 -1.42 -15.31
C SER A 48 -19.96 -0.65 -15.52
N HIS A 49 -21.02 -1.02 -14.81
CA HIS A 49 -22.38 -0.50 -15.09
C HIS A 49 -23.04 0.15 -13.87
N SER A 50 -22.37 0.23 -12.74
CA SER A 50 -22.89 0.87 -11.53
C SER A 50 -21.79 1.53 -10.70
N ASN A 51 -22.16 2.49 -9.86
CA ASN A 51 -21.26 3.13 -8.91
C ASN A 51 -21.14 2.35 -7.58
N MET A 52 -21.68 1.14 -7.51
CA MET A 52 -21.73 0.35 -6.27
C MET A 52 -20.35 -0.05 -5.73
N LEU A 53 -19.34 -0.14 -6.61
CA LEU A 53 -17.98 -0.52 -6.25
C LEU A 53 -16.99 0.65 -6.30
N ASP A 54 -17.46 1.89 -6.41
CA ASP A 54 -16.62 3.09 -6.52
C ASP A 54 -15.76 3.38 -5.29
N PHE A 55 -16.12 2.79 -4.14
CA PHE A 55 -15.32 2.85 -2.92
C PHE A 55 -14.20 1.79 -2.88
N THR A 56 -14.04 0.99 -3.92
CA THR A 56 -13.03 -0.07 -4.04
C THR A 56 -12.06 0.22 -5.19
N VAL A 57 -10.98 -0.57 -5.27
CA VAL A 57 -10.01 -0.51 -6.39
C VAL A 57 -10.59 -0.94 -7.76
N LEU A 58 -11.83 -1.45 -7.79
CA LEU A 58 -12.53 -1.83 -9.03
C LEU A 58 -13.17 -0.65 -9.76
N GLY A 59 -13.41 0.47 -9.09
CA GLY A 59 -14.16 1.59 -9.67
C GLY A 59 -13.75 2.96 -9.14
N GLY A 60 -14.61 3.94 -9.42
CA GLY A 60 -14.53 5.30 -8.87
C GLY A 60 -13.22 6.02 -9.10
N ASN A 61 -12.78 6.72 -8.07
CA ASN A 61 -11.56 7.52 -8.12
C ASN A 61 -10.28 6.68 -8.22
N PHE A 62 -10.24 5.52 -7.56
CA PHE A 62 -9.09 4.61 -7.63
C PHE A 62 -8.80 4.19 -9.07
N ARG A 63 -9.83 3.77 -9.80
CA ARG A 63 -9.71 3.37 -11.20
C ARG A 63 -9.23 4.52 -12.07
N ARG A 64 -9.84 5.72 -11.94
CA ARG A 64 -9.44 6.90 -12.71
C ARG A 64 -7.98 7.30 -12.46
N GLN A 65 -7.53 7.28 -11.21
CA GLN A 65 -6.14 7.61 -10.88
C GLN A 65 -5.15 6.59 -11.44
N THR A 66 -5.50 5.30 -11.38
CA THR A 66 -4.68 4.24 -11.97
C THR A 66 -4.57 4.39 -13.48
N ASP A 67 -5.70 4.56 -14.18
CA ASP A 67 -5.72 4.74 -15.63
C ASP A 67 -4.90 5.99 -16.04
N ALA A 68 -5.11 7.12 -15.36
CA ALA A 68 -4.35 8.35 -15.61
C ALA A 68 -2.83 8.14 -15.41
N TYR A 69 -2.43 7.42 -14.37
CA TYR A 69 -1.02 7.10 -14.13
C TYR A 69 -0.42 6.23 -15.24
N LEU A 70 -1.11 5.16 -15.65
CA LEU A 70 -0.64 4.27 -16.70
C LEU A 70 -0.45 5.03 -18.03
N HIS A 71 -1.39 5.89 -18.40
CA HIS A 71 -1.28 6.73 -19.59
C HIS A 71 -0.18 7.79 -19.48
N LEU A 72 -0.07 8.48 -18.34
CA LEU A 72 0.97 9.50 -18.10
C LEU A 72 2.38 8.94 -18.28
N HIS A 73 2.60 7.70 -17.86
CA HIS A 73 3.89 7.02 -17.98
C HIS A 73 4.05 6.19 -19.26
N ASN A 74 3.09 6.28 -20.21
CA ASN A 74 3.11 5.55 -21.50
C ASN A 74 3.32 4.04 -21.31
N LEU A 75 2.74 3.45 -20.25
CA LEU A 75 2.89 2.03 -19.98
C LEU A 75 2.01 1.21 -20.92
N PRO A 76 2.47 0.07 -21.46
CA PRO A 76 1.64 -0.81 -22.26
C PRO A 76 0.47 -1.37 -21.43
N ILE A 77 -0.76 -1.15 -21.86
CA ILE A 77 -1.95 -1.55 -21.11
C ILE A 77 -2.61 -2.75 -21.78
N ASP A 78 -2.91 -3.77 -20.98
CA ASP A 78 -3.83 -4.86 -21.33
C ASP A 78 -4.91 -4.95 -20.25
N TYR A 79 -6.05 -4.32 -20.53
CA TYR A 79 -7.18 -4.34 -19.59
C TYR A 79 -7.64 -5.77 -19.37
N ARG A 80 -7.62 -6.21 -18.07
CA ARG A 80 -8.00 -7.56 -17.64
C ARG A 80 -7.03 -8.68 -18.04
N GLY A 81 -5.95 -8.40 -18.76
CA GLY A 81 -5.01 -9.42 -19.22
C GLY A 81 -5.62 -10.46 -20.16
N ASP A 82 -6.62 -10.05 -20.96
CA ASP A 82 -7.36 -10.93 -21.85
C ASP A 82 -6.79 -10.93 -23.29
N ALA A 83 -5.96 -9.95 -23.64
CA ALA A 83 -5.45 -9.82 -25.00
C ALA A 83 -4.26 -10.76 -25.29
N ARG A 84 -3.63 -11.31 -24.26
CA ARG A 84 -2.40 -12.13 -24.38
C ARG A 84 -2.35 -13.24 -23.35
N GLU A 85 -1.51 -14.25 -23.63
CA GLU A 85 -1.07 -15.19 -22.59
C GLU A 85 0.19 -14.64 -21.92
N TYR A 86 0.24 -14.76 -20.59
CA TYR A 86 1.33 -14.27 -19.76
C TYR A 86 2.05 -15.42 -19.06
N ASP A 87 3.38 -15.31 -19.00
CA ASP A 87 4.24 -16.28 -18.32
C ASP A 87 4.27 -16.04 -16.80
N LEU A 88 4.03 -14.78 -16.37
CA LEU A 88 4.03 -14.38 -14.98
C LEU A 88 3.01 -13.26 -14.73
N TYR A 89 2.34 -13.32 -13.58
CA TYR A 89 1.47 -12.27 -13.07
C TYR A 89 2.05 -11.69 -11.78
N VAL A 90 1.97 -10.37 -11.62
CA VAL A 90 2.43 -9.65 -10.43
C VAL A 90 1.31 -8.73 -9.95
N ALA A 91 0.90 -8.86 -8.69
CA ALA A 91 -0.14 -8.01 -8.11
C ALA A 91 0.15 -7.70 -6.63
N THR A 92 -0.52 -6.68 -6.10
CA THR A 92 -0.35 -6.24 -4.71
C THR A 92 -1.48 -6.70 -3.79
N THR A 93 -2.48 -7.38 -4.32
CA THR A 93 -3.58 -7.95 -3.53
C THR A 93 -4.03 -9.28 -4.11
N ASP A 94 -4.44 -10.19 -3.24
CA ASP A 94 -5.02 -11.50 -3.55
C ASP A 94 -6.41 -11.68 -2.94
N LEU A 95 -7.05 -10.59 -2.49
CA LEU A 95 -8.41 -10.62 -1.93
C LEU A 95 -9.42 -11.19 -2.92
N TYR A 96 -9.23 -10.88 -4.18
CA TYR A 96 -9.90 -11.51 -5.30
C TYR A 96 -8.85 -11.92 -6.34
N VAL A 97 -8.83 -13.18 -6.73
CA VAL A 97 -7.94 -13.70 -7.77
C VAL A 97 -8.75 -13.97 -9.03
N PRO A 98 -8.58 -13.18 -10.09
CA PRO A 98 -9.26 -13.38 -11.37
C PRO A 98 -9.02 -14.78 -11.95
N LYS A 99 -9.93 -15.25 -12.79
CA LYS A 99 -9.89 -16.63 -13.32
C LYS A 99 -8.62 -16.91 -14.13
N ASN A 100 -8.17 -15.94 -14.91
CA ASN A 100 -6.98 -16.07 -15.75
C ASN A 100 -5.66 -16.13 -14.96
N LEU A 101 -5.66 -15.72 -13.68
CA LEU A 101 -4.50 -15.86 -12.80
C LEU A 101 -4.46 -17.21 -12.08
N ARG A 102 -5.59 -17.89 -11.98
CA ARG A 102 -5.68 -19.17 -11.25
C ARG A 102 -4.83 -20.21 -11.95
N ASN A 103 -4.01 -20.92 -11.19
CA ASN A 103 -3.09 -21.94 -11.68
C ASN A 103 -1.98 -21.42 -12.62
N ARG A 104 -1.72 -20.11 -12.60
CA ARG A 104 -0.60 -19.49 -13.32
C ARG A 104 0.48 -19.02 -12.34
N PRO A 105 1.75 -18.88 -12.74
CA PRO A 105 2.76 -18.27 -11.90
C PRO A 105 2.34 -16.85 -11.48
N PHE A 106 2.27 -16.61 -10.18
CA PHE A 106 1.78 -15.37 -9.61
C PHE A 106 2.68 -14.93 -8.46
N ILE A 107 3.14 -13.69 -8.47
CA ILE A 107 3.83 -13.03 -7.36
C ILE A 107 2.86 -12.06 -6.70
N LEU A 108 2.72 -12.19 -5.39
CA LEU A 108 2.06 -11.21 -4.56
C LEU A 108 3.11 -10.27 -3.94
N ILE A 109 2.85 -8.97 -3.95
CA ILE A 109 3.68 -7.95 -3.27
C ILE A 109 2.84 -7.37 -2.14
N GLN A 110 3.40 -7.28 -0.95
CA GLN A 110 2.74 -6.59 0.16
C GLN A 110 2.61 -5.09 -0.18
N GLU A 111 1.40 -4.54 -0.07
CA GLU A 111 1.16 -3.10 -0.32
C GLU A 111 1.66 -2.22 0.83
N GLY A 112 1.49 -2.69 2.05
CA GLY A 112 1.79 -1.97 3.27
C GLY A 112 1.16 -2.67 4.47
N MET A 113 0.62 -1.90 5.41
CA MET A 113 -0.06 -2.42 6.58
C MET A 113 -1.38 -3.11 6.22
N THR A 114 -1.68 -4.21 6.89
CA THR A 114 -2.98 -4.87 6.78
C THR A 114 -3.94 -4.39 7.86
N ASP A 115 -5.24 -4.39 7.58
CA ASP A 115 -6.25 -4.10 8.59
C ASP A 115 -6.14 -5.08 9.79
N PRO A 116 -6.52 -4.64 11.00
CA PRO A 116 -6.54 -5.52 12.18
C PRO A 116 -7.47 -6.73 12.00
N GLU A 117 -7.15 -7.81 12.70
CA GLU A 117 -7.94 -9.05 12.72
C GLU A 117 -9.21 -8.87 13.55
N GLY A 118 -10.21 -8.18 12.99
CA GLY A 118 -11.50 -7.94 13.63
C GLY A 118 -12.48 -9.11 13.48
N PHE A 119 -13.71 -8.91 13.95
CA PHE A 119 -14.79 -9.91 13.88
C PHE A 119 -14.98 -10.51 12.49
N MET A 120 -14.97 -9.68 11.44
CA MET A 120 -15.16 -10.16 10.06
C MET A 120 -14.01 -11.07 9.59
N TYR A 121 -12.77 -10.84 10.02
CA TYR A 121 -11.65 -11.72 9.76
C TYR A 121 -11.90 -13.14 10.28
N HIS A 122 -12.31 -13.26 11.55
CA HIS A 122 -12.60 -14.57 12.17
C HIS A 122 -13.79 -15.25 11.51
N LEU A 123 -14.83 -14.47 11.13
CA LEU A 123 -16.01 -15.01 10.43
C LEU A 123 -15.63 -15.57 9.05
N VAL A 124 -14.87 -14.80 8.27
CA VAL A 124 -14.38 -15.20 6.94
C VAL A 124 -13.53 -16.47 7.03
N ARG A 125 -12.61 -16.55 8.00
CA ARG A 125 -11.79 -17.75 8.20
C ARG A 125 -12.60 -18.97 8.62
N ARG A 126 -13.53 -18.80 9.59
CA ARG A 126 -14.32 -19.90 10.15
C ARG A 126 -15.29 -20.51 9.16
N PHE A 127 -15.95 -19.66 8.33
CA PHE A 127 -17.00 -20.07 7.40
C PHE A 127 -16.52 -20.09 5.94
N LYS A 128 -15.23 -19.87 5.69
CA LYS A 128 -14.64 -19.82 4.33
C LYS A 128 -15.38 -18.84 3.40
N LEU A 129 -15.82 -17.72 3.95
CA LEU A 129 -16.48 -16.66 3.19
C LEU A 129 -15.48 -15.97 2.25
N PRO A 130 -15.96 -15.22 1.25
CA PRO A 130 -15.10 -14.46 0.35
C PRO A 130 -14.19 -13.50 1.13
N ARG A 131 -12.87 -13.54 0.86
CA ARG A 131 -11.84 -12.85 1.65
C ARG A 131 -11.96 -11.34 1.62
N TYR A 132 -12.44 -10.75 0.52
CA TYR A 132 -12.67 -9.31 0.40
C TYR A 132 -13.67 -8.76 1.43
N LEU A 133 -14.50 -9.60 2.06
CA LEU A 133 -15.40 -9.17 3.15
C LEU A 133 -14.65 -8.78 4.42
N ALA A 134 -13.43 -9.24 4.60
CA ALA A 134 -12.58 -8.88 5.72
C ALA A 134 -11.43 -7.93 5.33
N SER A 135 -11.55 -7.26 4.17
CA SER A 135 -10.60 -6.27 3.69
C SER A 135 -9.16 -6.82 3.65
N THR A 136 -8.16 -5.94 3.79
CA THR A 136 -6.73 -6.29 3.73
C THR A 136 -6.26 -7.22 4.85
N SER A 137 -7.07 -7.41 5.92
CA SER A 137 -6.73 -8.35 6.98
C SER A 137 -6.57 -9.80 6.48
N THR A 138 -7.17 -10.15 5.34
CA THR A 138 -7.06 -11.49 4.72
C THR A 138 -6.12 -11.52 3.50
N ASN A 139 -5.40 -10.45 3.24
CA ASN A 139 -4.41 -10.42 2.15
C ASN A 139 -3.31 -11.47 2.41
N GLY A 140 -2.90 -12.18 1.36
CA GLY A 140 -1.94 -13.28 1.44
C GLY A 140 -2.55 -14.66 1.75
N LEU A 141 -3.78 -14.74 2.30
CA LEU A 141 -4.39 -16.02 2.70
C LEU A 141 -4.88 -16.88 1.52
N SER A 142 -4.77 -16.44 0.26
CA SER A 142 -5.11 -17.31 -0.88
C SER A 142 -4.13 -18.48 -1.01
N ASN A 143 -2.88 -18.27 -0.66
CA ASN A 143 -1.78 -19.17 -0.93
C ASN A 143 -1.65 -19.58 -2.43
N GLN A 144 -2.28 -18.83 -3.35
CA GLN A 144 -2.27 -19.11 -4.79
C GLN A 144 -1.01 -18.58 -5.48
N TYR A 145 -0.32 -17.62 -4.85
CA TYR A 145 0.93 -17.08 -5.34
C TYR A 145 2.07 -18.11 -5.25
N ARG A 146 3.06 -17.97 -6.14
CA ARG A 146 4.32 -18.71 -6.07
C ARG A 146 5.17 -18.18 -4.93
N PHE A 147 5.34 -16.84 -4.89
CA PHE A 147 6.01 -16.11 -3.82
C PHE A 147 5.18 -14.90 -3.38
N PHE A 148 5.31 -14.56 -2.10
CA PHE A 148 4.78 -13.35 -1.50
C PHE A 148 5.94 -12.51 -0.99
N CYS A 149 6.22 -11.40 -1.68
CA CYS A 149 7.26 -10.45 -1.34
C CYS A 149 6.78 -9.55 -0.21
N VAL A 150 7.47 -9.59 0.92
CA VAL A 150 7.06 -8.89 2.16
C VAL A 150 8.04 -7.80 2.57
N ALA A 151 7.56 -6.86 3.36
CA ALA A 151 8.25 -5.61 3.67
C ALA A 151 9.43 -5.77 4.65
N SER A 152 9.39 -6.79 5.51
CA SER A 152 10.39 -7.01 6.57
C SER A 152 10.31 -8.42 7.13
N GLU A 153 11.30 -8.82 7.93
CA GLU A 153 11.26 -10.09 8.69
C GLU A 153 10.09 -10.10 9.67
N GLY A 154 9.81 -8.99 10.34
CA GLY A 154 8.66 -8.90 11.23
C GLY A 154 7.34 -9.17 10.50
N TYR A 155 7.18 -8.68 9.27
CA TYR A 155 6.02 -9.02 8.44
C TYR A 155 6.02 -10.48 7.99
N ARG A 156 7.18 -11.04 7.66
CA ARG A 156 7.28 -12.46 7.34
C ARG A 156 6.74 -13.30 8.50
N ASP A 157 7.21 -13.06 9.72
CA ASP A 157 6.77 -13.77 10.91
C ASP A 157 5.29 -13.54 11.23
N PHE A 158 4.82 -12.30 11.06
CA PHE A 158 3.41 -11.96 11.18
C PHE A 158 2.53 -12.78 10.22
N PHE A 159 2.92 -12.91 8.96
CA PHE A 159 2.17 -13.67 7.97
C PHE A 159 2.26 -15.19 8.21
N ILE A 160 3.39 -15.70 8.72
CA ILE A 160 3.51 -17.10 9.14
C ILE A 160 2.52 -17.38 10.27
N ARG A 161 2.46 -16.52 11.31
CA ARG A 161 1.49 -16.64 12.41
C ARG A 161 0.04 -16.63 11.92
N LYS A 162 -0.26 -15.92 10.83
CA LYS A 162 -1.57 -15.92 10.18
C LYS A 162 -1.89 -17.21 9.41
N GLY A 163 -0.93 -18.09 9.22
CA GLY A 163 -1.09 -19.39 8.53
C GLY A 163 -0.68 -19.38 7.07
N MET A 164 0.14 -18.43 6.65
CA MET A 164 0.79 -18.48 5.33
C MET A 164 1.98 -19.42 5.35
N ARG A 165 2.29 -20.00 4.21
CA ARG A 165 3.37 -20.98 4.06
C ARG A 165 4.73 -20.29 4.08
N PRO A 166 5.63 -20.59 5.04
CA PRO A 166 6.93 -19.93 5.17
C PRO A 166 7.78 -19.98 3.90
N GLU A 167 7.74 -21.09 3.17
CA GLU A 167 8.51 -21.30 1.94
C GLU A 167 8.07 -20.43 0.76
N LYS A 168 6.95 -19.74 0.89
CA LYS A 168 6.44 -18.79 -0.11
C LYS A 168 6.71 -17.34 0.24
N LEU A 169 7.15 -17.06 1.47
CA LEU A 169 7.39 -15.70 1.94
C LEU A 169 8.84 -15.32 1.73
N VAL A 170 9.05 -14.22 0.98
CA VAL A 170 10.38 -13.69 0.67
C VAL A 170 10.47 -12.25 1.16
N VAL A 171 11.45 -11.96 1.99
CA VAL A 171 11.71 -10.59 2.46
C VAL A 171 12.52 -9.86 1.42
N THR A 172 11.87 -9.02 0.64
CA THR A 172 12.48 -8.21 -0.42
C THR A 172 12.52 -6.72 -0.07
N GLY A 173 11.81 -6.32 1.00
CA GLY A 173 11.32 -4.97 1.12
C GLY A 173 10.14 -4.73 0.17
N ILE A 174 9.56 -3.54 0.26
CA ILE A 174 8.49 -3.08 -0.65
C ILE A 174 8.82 -1.66 -1.14
N PRO A 175 8.54 -1.29 -2.40
CA PRO A 175 8.86 0.03 -2.94
C PRO A 175 8.23 1.21 -2.19
N ASN A 176 7.21 0.95 -1.38
CA ASN A 176 6.70 1.91 -0.43
C ASN A 176 7.53 1.86 0.83
N TYR A 177 8.00 3.00 1.30
CA TYR A 177 8.73 3.14 2.57
C TYR A 177 10.11 2.47 2.63
N ASP A 178 10.73 2.07 1.55
CA ASP A 178 12.05 1.43 1.53
C ASP A 178 13.23 2.42 1.47
N ASN A 179 12.94 3.70 1.26
CA ASN A 179 13.92 4.79 1.22
C ASN A 179 13.33 6.09 1.78
N CYS A 180 12.87 6.06 3.03
CA CYS A 180 12.29 7.24 3.65
C CYS A 180 13.31 8.37 3.86
N ALA A 181 14.61 8.08 3.92
CA ALA A 181 15.67 9.09 4.01
C ALA A 181 15.62 10.07 2.83
N ALA A 182 15.23 9.63 1.64
CA ALA A 182 15.09 10.51 0.48
C ALA A 182 14.01 11.61 0.67
N TYR A 183 13.07 11.43 1.59
CA TYR A 183 12.05 12.44 1.88
C TYR A 183 12.61 13.66 2.61
N LEU A 184 13.83 13.58 3.17
CA LEU A 184 14.51 14.72 3.81
C LEU A 184 14.95 15.79 2.79
N GLU A 185 15.19 15.38 1.54
CA GLU A 185 15.48 16.29 0.43
C GLU A 185 14.18 16.83 -0.16
N ASN A 186 13.67 17.91 0.41
CA ASN A 186 12.39 18.48 0.01
C ASN A 186 12.35 20.01 0.20
N ASP A 187 11.40 20.65 -0.50
CA ASP A 187 11.14 22.08 -0.52
C ASP A 187 9.93 22.53 0.31
N PHE A 188 9.35 21.63 1.12
CA PHE A 188 8.21 22.01 1.97
C PHE A 188 8.61 23.08 2.98
N PRO A 189 7.92 24.24 3.02
CA PRO A 189 8.44 25.45 3.65
C PRO A 189 8.40 25.43 5.18
N LEU A 190 7.58 24.59 5.80
CA LEU A 190 7.43 24.53 7.26
C LEU A 190 8.30 23.42 7.85
N ARG A 191 8.78 23.65 9.08
CA ARG A 191 9.58 22.69 9.86
C ARG A 191 9.21 22.75 11.34
N ASP A 192 9.56 21.73 12.09
CA ASP A 192 9.43 21.67 13.57
C ASP A 192 7.99 21.83 14.10
N TYR A 193 7.04 21.22 13.44
CA TYR A 193 5.62 21.22 13.81
C TYR A 193 5.13 19.80 14.17
N VAL A 194 3.94 19.74 14.75
CA VAL A 194 3.16 18.50 14.91
C VAL A 194 2.26 18.32 13.67
N LEU A 195 2.49 17.25 12.92
CA LEU A 195 1.67 16.88 11.78
C LEU A 195 0.51 16.00 12.22
N ILE A 196 -0.72 16.45 11.99
CA ILE A 196 -1.92 15.63 12.18
C ILE A 196 -2.39 15.13 10.81
N ALA A 197 -2.15 13.85 10.55
CA ALA A 197 -2.62 13.19 9.33
C ALA A 197 -4.00 12.55 9.58
N THR A 198 -5.01 13.04 8.89
CA THR A 198 -6.38 12.52 9.02
C THR A 198 -6.59 11.29 8.15
N SER A 199 -7.72 10.58 8.32
CA SER A 199 -8.04 9.36 7.58
C SER A 199 -9.41 9.46 6.92
N ASP A 200 -9.61 8.67 5.87
CA ASP A 200 -10.87 8.49 5.16
C ASP A 200 -11.79 7.42 5.77
N ALA A 201 -11.61 7.11 7.05
CA ALA A 201 -12.34 6.03 7.71
C ALA A 201 -13.87 6.12 7.52
N ARG A 202 -14.42 7.34 7.55
CA ARG A 202 -15.86 7.57 7.35
C ARG A 202 -16.31 7.39 5.90
N GLU A 203 -15.46 7.72 4.96
CA GLU A 203 -15.68 7.55 3.53
C GLU A 203 -15.62 6.05 3.13
N THR A 204 -14.94 5.25 3.94
CA THR A 204 -14.85 3.79 3.81
C THR A 204 -15.74 3.03 4.80
N TYR A 205 -16.75 3.70 5.36
CA TYR A 205 -17.74 3.14 6.30
C TYR A 205 -17.16 2.52 7.57
N LYS A 206 -15.94 2.90 7.95
CA LYS A 206 -15.33 2.54 9.23
C LYS A 206 -15.78 3.52 10.34
N ARG A 207 -15.83 3.02 11.58
CA ARG A 207 -16.15 3.89 12.73
C ARG A 207 -15.03 4.89 12.96
N ASP A 208 -15.37 6.18 12.99
CA ASP A 208 -14.47 7.28 13.32
C ASP A 208 -15.16 8.28 14.24
N ASN A 209 -14.50 8.58 15.36
CA ASN A 209 -14.89 9.70 16.22
C ASN A 209 -13.90 10.85 16.02
N ARG A 210 -14.10 11.60 14.94
CA ARG A 210 -13.21 12.69 14.52
C ARG A 210 -12.97 13.71 15.63
N LYS A 211 -14.02 14.16 16.31
CA LYS A 211 -13.88 15.16 17.38
C LYS A 211 -13.05 14.64 18.55
N LYS A 212 -13.17 13.35 18.90
CA LYS A 212 -12.33 12.73 19.93
C LYS A 212 -10.86 12.70 19.47
N PHE A 213 -10.60 12.27 18.24
CA PHE A 213 -9.25 12.27 17.66
C PHE A 213 -8.62 13.65 17.65
N LEU A 214 -9.34 14.67 17.21
CA LEU A 214 -8.84 16.05 17.17
C LEU A 214 -8.49 16.57 18.57
N ARG A 215 -9.35 16.32 19.58
CA ARG A 215 -9.05 16.71 20.98
C ARG A 215 -7.80 16.00 21.52
N GLN A 216 -7.63 14.71 21.21
CA GLN A 216 -6.44 13.96 21.58
C GLN A 216 -5.20 14.53 20.89
N ALA A 217 -5.28 14.84 19.58
CA ALA A 217 -4.18 15.44 18.83
C ALA A 217 -3.76 16.79 19.43
N VAL A 218 -4.70 17.66 19.82
CA VAL A 218 -4.43 18.94 20.49
C VAL A 218 -3.70 18.72 21.83
N ALA A 219 -4.18 17.75 22.63
CA ALA A 219 -3.54 17.44 23.90
C ALA A 219 -2.11 16.91 23.71
N LEU A 220 -1.88 16.02 22.75
CA LEU A 220 -0.56 15.49 22.40
C LEU A 220 0.37 16.57 21.81
N ALA A 221 -0.17 17.52 21.07
CA ALA A 221 0.61 18.63 20.54
C ALA A 221 1.17 19.53 21.66
N ALA A 222 0.51 19.60 22.82
CA ALA A 222 0.98 20.29 24.02
C ALA A 222 1.45 21.74 23.75
N GLY A 223 0.69 22.50 22.97
CA GLY A 223 1.01 23.90 22.60
C GLY A 223 2.04 24.06 21.46
N ARG A 224 2.59 22.98 20.93
CA ARG A 224 3.47 23.02 19.74
C ARG A 224 2.70 23.47 18.50
N PRO A 225 3.35 24.13 17.52
CA PRO A 225 2.73 24.45 16.25
C PRO A 225 2.14 23.21 15.59
N MET A 226 0.92 23.29 15.08
CA MET A 226 0.22 22.16 14.44
C MET A 226 -0.08 22.49 12.98
N ILE A 227 0.00 21.47 12.13
CA ILE A 227 -0.57 21.50 10.78
C ILE A 227 -1.40 20.23 10.56
N PHE A 228 -2.41 20.34 9.71
CA PHE A 228 -3.29 19.24 9.34
C PHE A 228 -3.07 18.87 7.87
N LYS A 229 -2.95 17.58 7.58
CA LYS A 229 -3.00 17.04 6.22
C LYS A 229 -4.19 16.13 6.10
N LEU A 230 -5.13 16.52 5.23
CA LEU A 230 -6.33 15.73 4.97
C LEU A 230 -6.02 14.56 4.04
N HIS A 231 -6.71 13.45 4.27
CA HIS A 231 -6.63 12.30 3.36
C HIS A 231 -7.32 12.66 2.02
N PRO A 232 -6.76 12.27 0.86
CA PRO A 232 -7.32 12.66 -0.45
C PRO A 232 -8.77 12.24 -0.70
N ASN A 233 -9.24 11.20 -0.02
CA ASN A 233 -10.62 10.69 -0.16
C ASN A 233 -11.62 11.35 0.79
N GLU A 234 -11.17 12.23 1.71
CA GLU A 234 -12.09 12.89 2.65
C GLU A 234 -12.96 13.95 1.97
N LYS A 235 -14.14 14.17 2.53
CA LYS A 235 -14.98 15.33 2.21
C LYS A 235 -14.37 16.57 2.87
N PHE A 236 -13.55 17.32 2.14
CA PHE A 236 -12.72 18.41 2.65
C PHE A 236 -13.50 19.45 3.43
N GLU A 237 -14.63 19.92 2.91
CA GLU A 237 -15.46 20.94 3.58
C GLU A 237 -15.89 20.51 4.98
N ARG A 238 -16.31 19.23 5.11
CA ARG A 238 -16.68 18.67 6.41
C ARG A 238 -15.48 18.56 7.33
N ALA A 239 -14.36 18.04 6.83
CA ALA A 239 -13.15 17.84 7.62
C ALA A 239 -12.58 19.17 8.14
N ILE A 240 -12.53 20.20 7.27
CA ILE A 240 -12.08 21.56 7.63
C ILE A 240 -12.97 22.16 8.70
N ARG A 241 -14.31 22.10 8.54
CA ARG A 241 -15.25 22.60 9.53
C ARG A 241 -15.05 21.95 10.89
N GLU A 242 -14.94 20.63 10.95
CA GLU A 242 -14.71 19.88 12.19
C GLU A 242 -13.39 20.21 12.88
N ILE A 243 -12.32 20.42 12.10
CA ILE A 243 -11.03 20.86 12.63
C ILE A 243 -11.20 22.27 13.23
N ARG A 244 -11.78 23.21 12.49
CA ARG A 244 -12.00 24.58 12.96
C ARG A 244 -12.87 24.65 14.24
N GLU A 245 -13.90 23.81 14.33
CA GLU A 245 -14.75 23.72 15.52
C GLU A 245 -13.98 23.25 16.78
N VAL A 246 -12.95 22.42 16.65
CA VAL A 246 -12.22 21.84 17.79
C VAL A 246 -10.93 22.59 18.09
N VAL A 247 -10.23 23.04 17.05
CA VAL A 247 -8.87 23.58 17.14
C VAL A 247 -8.81 25.09 16.93
N GLY A 248 -9.82 25.69 16.28
CA GLY A 248 -9.84 27.10 15.91
C GLY A 248 -9.21 27.38 14.55
N GLU A 249 -9.08 28.67 14.20
CA GLU A 249 -8.68 29.12 12.87
C GLU A 249 -7.17 29.16 12.61
N GLY A 250 -6.32 29.05 13.65
CA GLY A 250 -4.88 29.26 13.53
C GLY A 250 -4.12 28.24 12.69
N PRO A 251 -4.25 26.92 12.92
CA PRO A 251 -3.44 25.92 12.26
C PRO A 251 -3.70 25.78 10.77
N PRO A 252 -2.66 25.70 9.91
CA PRO A 252 -2.80 25.40 8.49
C PRO A 252 -3.44 24.03 8.24
N ILE A 253 -4.31 23.95 7.22
CA ILE A 253 -4.95 22.71 6.78
C ILE A 253 -4.65 22.50 5.30
N TYR A 254 -3.97 21.41 4.98
CA TYR A 254 -3.57 21.04 3.62
C TYR A 254 -4.50 19.95 3.08
N THR A 255 -5.13 20.23 1.96
CA THR A 255 -5.94 19.27 1.19
C THR A 255 -5.10 18.51 0.17
N ASP A 256 -4.03 19.12 -0.28
CA ASP A 256 -3.05 18.63 -1.27
C ASP A 256 -1.62 18.65 -0.71
N GLY A 257 -0.64 18.40 -1.56
CA GLY A 257 0.77 18.37 -1.22
C GLY A 257 1.28 16.98 -0.80
N ASN A 258 2.59 16.84 -0.80
CA ASN A 258 3.28 15.57 -0.51
C ASN A 258 3.34 15.33 1.01
N ILE A 259 2.64 14.31 1.48
CA ILE A 259 2.60 13.91 2.90
C ILE A 259 3.99 13.47 3.41
N ASP A 260 4.82 12.85 2.55
CA ASP A 260 6.14 12.35 2.95
C ASP A 260 7.10 13.50 3.25
N HIS A 261 7.04 14.60 2.48
CA HIS A 261 7.79 15.83 2.76
C HIS A 261 7.32 16.48 4.07
N MET A 262 6.01 16.46 4.33
CA MET A 262 5.46 16.98 5.58
C MET A 262 5.92 16.14 6.78
N ILE A 263 5.96 14.81 6.65
CA ILE A 263 6.48 13.90 7.68
C ILE A 263 7.98 14.14 7.90
N ALA A 264 8.75 14.27 6.83
CA ALA A 264 10.19 14.53 6.93
C ALA A 264 10.51 15.80 7.72
N ASN A 265 9.68 16.83 7.61
CA ASN A 265 9.87 18.12 8.25
C ASN A 265 9.16 18.26 9.62
N CYS A 266 8.28 17.33 10.00
CA CYS A 266 7.61 17.40 11.29
C CYS A 266 8.53 16.95 12.44
N ARG A 267 8.22 17.36 13.65
CA ARG A 267 8.79 16.86 14.89
C ARG A 267 8.03 15.66 15.42
N ALA A 268 6.71 15.73 15.32
CA ALA A 268 5.81 14.65 15.71
C ALA A 268 4.76 14.39 14.64
N LEU A 269 4.41 13.12 14.45
CA LEU A 269 3.33 12.65 13.59
C LEU A 269 2.20 12.07 14.45
N ILE A 270 0.98 12.58 14.28
CA ILE A 270 -0.22 12.05 14.92
C ILE A 270 -1.16 11.56 13.83
N CYS A 271 -1.49 10.28 13.84
CA CYS A 271 -2.44 9.70 12.92
C CYS A 271 -3.33 8.65 13.64
N GLN A 272 -4.35 8.18 12.94
CA GLN A 272 -5.18 7.06 13.42
C GLN A 272 -4.61 5.75 12.85
N TYR A 273 -5.37 5.06 12.03
CA TYR A 273 -4.95 3.84 11.34
C TYR A 273 -4.43 4.21 9.94
N SER A 274 -3.15 4.52 9.83
CA SER A 274 -2.55 4.97 8.56
C SER A 274 -1.14 4.40 8.38
N THR A 275 -0.84 3.96 7.16
CA THR A 275 0.46 3.42 6.78
C THR A 275 1.58 4.47 6.78
N VAL A 276 1.25 5.76 6.74
CA VAL A 276 2.22 6.86 6.83
C VAL A 276 3.03 6.85 8.14
N VAL A 277 2.54 6.14 9.15
CA VAL A 277 3.26 5.91 10.41
C VAL A 277 4.64 5.32 10.18
N TYR A 278 4.81 4.46 9.17
CA TYR A 278 6.10 3.85 8.86
C TYR A 278 7.14 4.85 8.37
N ALA A 279 6.73 5.86 7.61
CA ALA A 279 7.64 6.96 7.25
C ALA A 279 8.08 7.75 8.50
N GLY A 280 7.15 8.00 9.44
CA GLY A 280 7.48 8.63 10.71
C GLY A 280 8.49 7.82 11.54
N ILE A 281 8.26 6.51 11.67
CA ILE A 281 9.16 5.59 12.39
C ILE A 281 10.53 5.55 11.70
N ALA A 282 10.58 5.35 10.39
CA ALA A 282 11.84 5.28 9.63
C ALA A 282 12.68 6.55 9.72
N LEU A 283 12.03 7.71 9.85
CA LEU A 283 12.70 9.02 10.01
C LEU A 283 12.93 9.41 11.47
N GLY A 284 12.71 8.49 12.43
CA GLY A 284 12.94 8.75 13.85
C GLY A 284 12.07 9.85 14.46
N LYS A 285 10.86 10.06 13.93
CA LYS A 285 9.92 11.07 14.45
C LYS A 285 9.21 10.57 15.71
N GLU A 286 8.79 11.49 16.59
CA GLU A 286 7.81 11.18 17.62
C GLU A 286 6.50 10.76 16.94
N VAL A 287 6.00 9.55 17.21
CA VAL A 287 4.85 9.01 16.51
C VAL A 287 3.74 8.65 17.48
N HIS A 288 2.51 9.07 17.17
CA HIS A 288 1.29 8.68 17.86
C HIS A 288 0.30 8.07 16.86
N SER A 289 -0.12 6.85 17.13
CA SER A 289 -1.05 6.09 16.30
C SER A 289 -2.06 5.35 17.18
N TYR A 290 -3.17 4.90 16.58
CA TYR A 290 -4.10 3.96 17.23
C TYR A 290 -3.62 2.52 17.15
N PHE A 291 -2.58 2.24 16.37
CA PHE A 291 -1.88 0.98 16.41
C PHE A 291 -0.91 0.92 17.59
N ASP A 292 -0.64 -0.28 18.05
CA ASP A 292 0.43 -0.55 19.00
C ASP A 292 1.79 -0.20 18.41
N LEU A 293 2.56 0.66 19.09
CA LEU A 293 3.83 1.16 18.57
C LEU A 293 4.92 0.08 18.58
N GLU A 294 4.94 -0.84 19.56
CA GLU A 294 5.92 -1.92 19.60
C GLU A 294 5.70 -2.85 18.41
N MET A 295 4.45 -3.22 18.15
CA MET A 295 4.09 -3.99 16.95
C MET A 295 4.48 -3.24 15.66
N LEU A 296 4.28 -1.92 15.58
CA LEU A 296 4.65 -1.16 14.39
C LEU A 296 6.16 -1.13 14.16
N HIS A 297 6.97 -1.07 15.22
CA HIS A 297 8.43 -1.17 15.11
C HIS A 297 8.87 -2.56 14.64
N GLU A 298 8.27 -3.63 15.16
CA GLU A 298 8.56 -5.00 14.70
C GLU A 298 8.21 -5.18 13.20
N LEU A 299 7.10 -4.59 12.77
CA LEU A 299 6.59 -4.72 11.41
C LEU A 299 7.18 -3.67 10.44
N ALA A 300 7.99 -2.73 10.90
CA ALA A 300 8.46 -1.63 10.07
C ALA A 300 9.12 -2.13 8.77
N PRO A 301 8.76 -1.56 7.61
CA PRO A 301 9.41 -1.89 6.34
C PRO A 301 10.91 -1.62 6.40
N MET A 302 11.69 -2.55 5.84
CA MET A 302 13.14 -2.39 5.78
C MET A 302 13.52 -1.15 4.96
N GLN A 303 14.52 -0.42 5.46
CA GLN A 303 15.10 0.73 4.77
C GLN A 303 16.32 0.23 3.98
N ASN A 304 16.17 0.00 2.69
CA ASN A 304 17.21 -0.57 1.83
C ASN A 304 17.63 0.35 0.67
N GLY A 305 17.42 1.66 0.84
CA GLY A 305 17.86 2.66 -0.14
C GLY A 305 17.07 2.67 -1.44
N GLY A 306 15.84 2.09 -1.46
CA GLY A 306 14.98 2.09 -2.65
C GLY A 306 15.19 0.92 -3.60
N VAL A 307 15.89 -0.14 -3.16
CA VAL A 307 16.19 -1.29 -4.03
C VAL A 307 15.14 -2.40 -4.00
N SER A 308 14.06 -2.25 -3.23
CA SER A 308 13.01 -3.28 -3.14
C SER A 308 12.40 -3.64 -4.49
N GLY A 309 12.21 -2.67 -5.39
CA GLY A 309 11.74 -2.94 -6.75
C GLY A 309 12.69 -3.85 -7.53
N HIS A 310 14.00 -3.66 -7.38
CA HIS A 310 15.03 -4.52 -7.97
C HIS A 310 15.02 -5.92 -7.35
N ASN A 311 14.92 -6.03 -6.03
CA ASN A 311 14.83 -7.31 -5.33
C ASN A 311 13.64 -8.15 -5.80
N ILE A 312 12.46 -7.54 -5.91
CA ILE A 312 11.26 -8.20 -6.43
C ILE A 312 11.45 -8.59 -7.90
N ALA A 313 12.14 -7.78 -8.71
CA ALA A 313 12.47 -8.13 -10.10
C ALA A 313 13.39 -9.37 -10.17
N ARG A 314 14.33 -9.56 -9.23
CA ARG A 314 15.12 -10.80 -9.12
C ARG A 314 14.24 -12.02 -8.84
N VAL A 315 13.21 -11.88 -7.99
CA VAL A 315 12.22 -12.95 -7.77
C VAL A 315 11.45 -13.27 -9.06
N CYS A 316 11.11 -12.27 -9.86
CA CYS A 316 10.49 -12.47 -11.18
C CYS A 316 11.40 -13.25 -12.14
N ARG A 317 12.70 -12.90 -12.22
CA ARG A 317 13.69 -13.59 -13.04
C ARG A 317 13.87 -15.04 -12.61
N HIS A 318 13.92 -15.28 -11.30
CA HIS A 318 13.98 -16.65 -10.76
C HIS A 318 12.84 -17.53 -11.29
N ILE A 319 11.61 -17.04 -11.28
CA ILE A 319 10.45 -17.80 -11.78
C ILE A 319 10.54 -17.98 -13.30
N LEU A 320 10.90 -16.92 -14.02
CA LEU A 320 10.86 -16.93 -15.49
C LEU A 320 12.05 -17.64 -16.11
N LEU A 321 13.24 -17.43 -15.57
CA LEU A 321 14.51 -17.91 -16.19
C LEU A 321 15.15 -19.05 -15.41
N GLY A 322 14.70 -19.34 -14.17
CA GLY A 322 15.35 -20.30 -13.29
C GLY A 322 16.66 -19.76 -12.69
N GLU A 323 16.87 -18.45 -12.71
CA GLU A 323 18.07 -17.85 -12.13
C GLU A 323 18.13 -18.15 -10.61
N PRO A 324 19.31 -18.52 -10.09
CA PRO A 324 19.46 -18.72 -8.65
C PRO A 324 19.28 -17.36 -7.93
N VAL A 325 18.65 -17.40 -6.74
CA VAL A 325 18.52 -16.24 -5.87
C VAL A 325 18.95 -16.64 -4.48
N GLU A 326 19.92 -15.93 -3.95
CA GLU A 326 20.31 -16.00 -2.56
C GLU A 326 19.41 -15.02 -1.76
N TRP A 327 18.40 -15.58 -1.11
CA TRP A 327 17.35 -14.79 -0.45
C TRP A 327 17.89 -13.92 0.69
N GLU A 328 18.96 -14.37 1.35
CA GLU A 328 19.66 -13.70 2.42
C GLU A 328 20.33 -12.39 1.97
N GLU A 329 20.74 -12.29 0.71
CA GLU A 329 21.34 -11.06 0.16
C GLU A 329 20.39 -9.86 0.22
N PHE A 330 19.07 -10.10 0.17
CA PHE A 330 18.10 -9.00 0.25
C PHE A 330 18.09 -8.32 1.64
N LEU A 331 18.55 -9.02 2.67
CA LEU A 331 18.56 -8.55 4.05
C LEU A 331 19.82 -7.76 4.40
N THR A 332 20.89 -7.92 3.62
CA THR A 332 22.23 -7.40 3.97
C THR A 332 22.53 -6.03 3.38
N TYR A 333 21.63 -5.49 2.55
CA TYR A 333 21.82 -4.16 1.98
C TYR A 333 21.65 -3.11 3.08
N ALA A 334 22.78 -2.56 3.57
CA ALA A 334 22.81 -1.33 4.33
C ALA A 334 23.17 -0.20 3.36
N PRO A 335 22.35 0.85 3.19
CA PRO A 335 22.79 2.04 2.46
C PRO A 335 24.01 2.62 3.14
N ALA A 336 25.02 2.93 2.35
CA ALA A 336 26.25 3.59 2.82
C ALA A 336 25.97 5.03 3.28
#